data_8fa885f073a53aae365d28d8b50ad0c9
#
_entry.id   8fa885f073a53aae365d28d8b50ad0c9
#
_cell.length_a   1.000
_cell.length_b   1.000
_cell.length_c   1.000
_cell.angle_alpha   90.00
_cell.angle_beta   90.00
_cell.angle_gamma   90.00
#
_symmetry.space_group_name_H-M   'P 1'
#
loop_
_entity.id
_entity.type
_entity.pdbx_description
1 polymer ?
#
loop_
_entity_poly.entity_id
_entity_poly.type
_entity_poly.pdbx_seq_one_letter_code
_entity_poly.pdbx_strand_id
1 'polypeptide(L)'
;KAAEYPSVGNAIYSASKGAIISYAKCLAVELAPRQIRVNCICPAMIWTELILQGGLTKEEMEEAQLRYPLKRYGQPEDVANLALYLLSDAAAWMTGSAIDLTGGAQQ
;
A
#
# COMPACT_ATOMS: atom_id res chain seq x y z
N LYS A 1 8.17 0.03 4.17
CA LYS A 1 6.86 0.52 4.63
C LYS A 1 6.93 1.00 6.07
N ALA A 2 6.19 2.07 6.38
CA ALA A 2 6.24 2.70 7.71
C ALA A 2 5.74 1.77 8.82
N ALA A 3 4.79 0.89 8.54
CA ALA A 3 4.23 -0.03 9.53
C ALA A 3 5.18 -1.17 9.91
N GLU A 4 6.13 -1.49 9.06
CA GLU A 4 7.07 -2.59 9.27
C GLU A 4 8.49 -2.12 9.55
N TYR A 5 8.82 -0.91 9.12
CA TYR A 5 10.15 -0.33 9.29
C TYR A 5 10.02 0.98 10.04
N PRO A 6 9.91 0.93 11.36
CA PRO A 6 9.84 2.15 12.15
C PRO A 6 11.08 3.00 11.91
N SER A 7 10.90 4.29 11.80
CA SER A 7 11.99 5.23 11.64
C SER A 7 11.74 6.44 12.52
N VAL A 8 12.80 7.19 12.75
CA VAL A 8 12.71 8.40 13.58
C VAL A 8 11.67 9.35 12.97
N GLY A 9 10.74 9.80 13.80
CA GLY A 9 9.68 10.73 13.38
C GLY A 9 8.46 10.08 12.76
N ASN A 10 8.44 8.75 12.64
CA ASN A 10 7.34 8.02 11.99
C ASN A 10 6.45 7.21 12.94
N ALA A 11 6.63 7.37 14.25
CA ALA A 11 5.91 6.51 15.21
C ALA A 11 4.39 6.58 15.05
N ILE A 12 3.84 7.80 14.95
CA ILE A 12 2.38 7.98 14.82
C ILE A 12 1.89 7.45 13.48
N TYR A 13 2.63 7.69 12.41
CA TYR A 13 2.27 7.21 11.08
C TYR A 13 2.27 5.69 11.03
N SER A 14 3.33 5.06 11.59
CA SER A 14 3.42 3.60 11.66
C SER A 14 2.28 3.00 12.47
N ALA A 15 1.94 3.62 13.60
CA ALA A 15 0.82 3.17 14.43
C ALA A 15 -0.51 3.28 13.69
N SER A 16 -0.73 4.39 12.95
CA SER A 16 -1.94 4.57 12.15
C SER A 16 -2.08 3.50 11.08
N LYS A 17 -0.99 3.19 10.39
CA LYS A 17 -0.99 2.15 9.35
C LYS A 17 -1.27 0.78 9.95
N GLY A 18 -0.61 0.45 11.06
CA GLY A 18 -0.85 -0.80 11.76
C GLY A 18 -2.28 -0.94 12.24
N ALA A 19 -2.86 0.15 12.75
CA ALA A 19 -4.25 0.16 13.20
C ALA A 19 -5.23 -0.10 12.04
N ILE A 20 -5.00 0.51 10.88
CA ILE A 20 -5.85 0.30 9.70
C ILE A 20 -5.82 -1.16 9.27
N ILE A 21 -4.63 -1.76 9.20
CA ILE A 21 -4.48 -3.17 8.81
C ILE A 21 -5.19 -4.08 9.80
N SER A 22 -4.98 -3.87 11.10
CA SER A 22 -5.63 -4.68 12.15
C SER A 22 -7.15 -4.52 12.13
N TYR A 23 -7.63 -3.29 11.97
CA TYR A 23 -9.04 -3.01 11.89
C TYR A 23 -9.68 -3.71 10.68
N ALA A 24 -9.04 -3.64 9.53
CA ALA A 24 -9.54 -4.30 8.32
C ALA A 24 -9.61 -5.82 8.50
N LYS A 25 -8.62 -6.42 9.14
CA LYS A 25 -8.63 -7.87 9.41
C LYS A 25 -9.79 -8.25 10.35
N CYS A 26 -10.04 -7.47 11.37
CA CYS A 26 -11.15 -7.69 12.27
C CYS A 26 -12.49 -7.54 11.54
N LEU A 27 -12.64 -6.49 10.74
CA LEU A 27 -13.85 -6.29 9.93
C LEU A 27 -14.08 -7.44 8.96
N ALA A 28 -13.01 -7.97 8.37
CA ALA A 28 -13.14 -9.09 7.45
C ALA A 28 -13.81 -10.30 8.14
N VAL A 29 -13.41 -10.60 9.37
CA VAL A 29 -13.99 -11.69 10.15
C VAL A 29 -15.44 -11.36 10.52
N GLU A 30 -15.70 -10.15 11.00
CA GLU A 30 -17.04 -9.75 11.44
C GLU A 30 -18.04 -9.74 10.29
N LEU A 31 -17.61 -9.35 9.10
CA LEU A 31 -18.51 -9.19 7.96
C LEU A 31 -18.57 -10.43 7.04
N ALA A 32 -17.69 -11.41 7.26
CA ALA A 32 -17.67 -12.63 6.48
C ALA A 32 -19.03 -13.37 6.42
N PRO A 33 -19.78 -13.47 7.54
CA PRO A 33 -21.10 -14.12 7.47
C PRO A 33 -22.08 -13.42 6.52
N ARG A 34 -21.84 -12.14 6.22
CA ARG A 34 -22.66 -11.37 5.28
C ARG A 34 -22.10 -11.37 3.88
N GLN A 35 -21.05 -12.16 3.61
CA GLN A 35 -20.37 -12.25 2.32
C GLN A 35 -19.77 -10.91 1.90
N ILE A 36 -19.32 -10.12 2.87
CA ILE A 36 -18.63 -8.86 2.61
C ILE A 36 -17.14 -9.09 2.83
N ARG A 37 -16.34 -8.81 1.83
CA ARG A 37 -14.90 -8.97 1.87
C ARG A 37 -14.22 -7.64 2.18
N VAL A 38 -13.16 -7.68 2.95
CA VAL A 38 -12.38 -6.49 3.34
C VAL A 38 -10.90 -6.81 3.17
N ASN A 39 -10.23 -6.08 2.32
CA ASN A 39 -8.79 -6.23 2.08
C ASN A 39 -8.11 -4.87 2.13
N CYS A 40 -6.82 -4.88 2.42
CA CYS A 40 -5.99 -3.67 2.40
C CYS A 40 -4.97 -3.74 1.28
N ILE A 41 -4.74 -2.61 0.64
CA ILE A 41 -3.61 -2.44 -0.27
C ILE A 41 -2.57 -1.59 0.45
N CYS A 42 -1.34 -2.07 0.49
CA CYS A 42 -0.23 -1.41 1.17
C CYS A 42 0.83 -1.01 0.13
N PRO A 43 0.65 0.14 -0.53
CA PRO A 43 1.61 0.57 -1.55
C PRO A 43 2.86 1.15 -0.91
N ALA A 44 3.98 1.04 -1.61
CA ALA A 44 5.18 1.80 -1.30
C ALA A 44 5.04 3.21 -1.91
N MET A 45 6.11 3.76 -2.47
CA MET A 45 6.05 5.09 -3.08
C MET A 45 5.31 5.06 -4.41
N ILE A 46 4.27 5.88 -4.52
CA ILE A 46 3.51 6.06 -5.75
C ILE A 46 3.85 7.44 -6.32
N TRP A 47 4.14 7.49 -7.61
CA TRP A 47 4.49 8.73 -8.28
C TRP A 47 3.25 9.62 -8.43
N THR A 48 3.24 10.74 -7.73
CA THR A 48 2.16 11.73 -7.80
C THR A 48 2.74 13.14 -7.72
N GLU A 49 1.96 14.14 -8.11
CA GLU A 49 2.34 15.54 -7.96
C GLU A 49 2.64 15.90 -6.50
N LEU A 50 1.90 15.30 -5.58
CA LEU A 50 2.09 15.56 -4.16
C LEU A 50 3.49 15.17 -3.69
N ILE A 51 4.05 14.11 -4.25
CA ILE A 51 5.42 13.67 -3.91
C ILE A 51 6.42 14.73 -4.34
N LEU A 52 6.25 15.30 -5.51
CA LEU A 52 7.13 16.38 -5.99
C LEU A 52 7.06 17.61 -5.10
N GLN A 53 5.93 17.85 -4.46
CA GLN A 53 5.78 18.96 -3.52
C GLN A 53 6.45 18.69 -2.18
N GLY A 54 6.93 17.48 -1.95
CA GLY A 54 7.57 17.08 -0.69
C GLY A 54 9.01 17.52 -0.51
N GLY A 55 9.53 18.37 -1.40
CA GLY A 55 10.85 18.96 -1.24
C GLY A 55 11.97 18.30 -2.05
N LEU A 56 11.69 17.21 -2.74
CA LEU A 56 12.67 16.59 -3.64
C LEU A 56 12.49 17.17 -5.04
N THR A 57 13.61 17.33 -5.75
CA THR A 57 13.53 17.71 -7.15
C THR A 57 13.09 16.53 -7.99
N LYS A 58 12.65 16.81 -9.22
CA LYS A 58 12.26 15.76 -10.15
C LYS A 58 13.43 14.82 -10.43
N GLU A 59 14.64 15.38 -10.58
CA GLU A 59 15.84 14.60 -10.83
C GLU A 59 16.19 13.69 -9.66
N GLU A 60 16.04 14.20 -8.43
CA GLU A 60 16.28 13.40 -7.23
C GLU A 60 15.28 12.25 -7.12
N MET A 61 14.02 12.50 -7.47
CA MET A 61 12.98 11.48 -7.49
C MET A 61 13.27 10.41 -8.55
N GLU A 62 13.66 10.83 -9.75
CA GLU A 62 13.99 9.90 -10.83
C GLU A 62 15.18 9.01 -10.47
N GLU A 63 16.18 9.56 -9.79
CA GLU A 63 17.32 8.78 -9.34
C GLU A 63 16.93 7.81 -8.22
N ALA A 64 16.14 8.27 -7.27
CA ALA A 64 15.75 7.46 -6.11
C ALA A 64 14.92 6.23 -6.51
N GLN A 65 14.09 6.35 -7.56
CA GLN A 65 13.29 5.21 -8.00
C GLN A 65 14.12 4.02 -8.48
N LEU A 66 15.34 4.28 -8.94
CA LEU A 66 16.22 3.21 -9.41
C LEU A 66 16.66 2.27 -8.29
N ARG A 67 16.43 2.64 -7.04
CA ARG A 67 16.72 1.78 -5.89
C ARG A 67 15.68 0.68 -5.71
N TYR A 68 14.50 0.82 -6.32
CA TYR A 68 13.50 -0.25 -6.27
C TYR A 68 13.94 -1.39 -7.19
N PRO A 69 13.70 -2.64 -6.81
CA PRO A 69 14.02 -3.76 -7.69
C PRO A 69 13.41 -3.64 -9.08
N LEU A 70 12.17 -3.13 -9.20
CA LEU A 70 11.55 -2.93 -10.51
C LEU A 70 11.94 -1.61 -11.15
N LYS A 71 12.83 -0.83 -10.51
CA LYS A 71 13.45 0.37 -11.07
C LYS A 71 12.49 1.51 -11.37
N ARG A 72 11.33 1.52 -10.72
CA ARG A 72 10.36 2.60 -10.85
C ARG A 72 9.49 2.72 -9.61
N TYR A 73 8.96 3.90 -9.38
CA TYR A 73 7.86 4.07 -8.42
C TYR A 73 6.60 3.45 -9.01
N GLY A 74 5.66 3.11 -8.14
CA GLY A 74 4.33 2.73 -8.57
C GLY A 74 3.63 3.91 -9.23
N GLN A 75 2.69 3.59 -10.10
CA GLN A 75 1.81 4.58 -10.71
C GLN A 75 0.41 4.41 -10.13
N PRO A 76 -0.45 5.44 -10.17
CA PRO A 76 -1.83 5.29 -9.70
C PRO A 76 -2.54 4.09 -10.32
N GLU A 77 -2.25 3.77 -11.58
CA GLU A 77 -2.82 2.63 -12.29
C GLU A 77 -2.46 1.30 -11.63
N ASP A 78 -1.28 1.21 -11.02
CA ASP A 78 -0.88 -0.02 -10.33
C ASP A 78 -1.81 -0.30 -9.15
N VAL A 79 -2.17 0.74 -8.40
CA VAL A 79 -3.11 0.62 -7.29
C VAL A 79 -4.51 0.34 -7.81
N ALA A 80 -4.94 1.08 -8.83
CA ALA A 80 -6.27 0.94 -9.40
C ALA A 80 -6.51 -0.46 -9.97
N ASN A 81 -5.53 -1.03 -10.66
CA ASN A 81 -5.64 -2.37 -11.22
C ASN A 81 -5.79 -3.44 -10.14
N LEU A 82 -5.04 -3.31 -9.05
CA LEU A 82 -5.19 -4.24 -7.93
C LEU A 82 -6.56 -4.07 -7.26
N ALA A 83 -7.00 -2.84 -7.07
CA ALA A 83 -8.31 -2.56 -6.49
C ALA A 83 -9.43 -3.17 -7.34
N LEU A 84 -9.35 -3.03 -8.66
CA LEU A 84 -10.33 -3.61 -9.56
C LEU A 84 -10.39 -5.14 -9.42
N TYR A 85 -9.23 -5.80 -9.34
CA TYR A 85 -9.19 -7.23 -9.12
C TYR A 85 -9.86 -7.61 -7.79
N LEU A 86 -9.49 -6.90 -6.70
CA LEU A 86 -10.01 -7.20 -5.38
C LEU A 86 -11.51 -6.98 -5.26
N LEU A 87 -12.06 -6.05 -6.02
CA LEU A 87 -13.49 -5.76 -6.02
C LEU A 87 -14.28 -6.68 -6.96
N SER A 88 -13.60 -7.47 -7.76
CA SER A 88 -14.25 -8.37 -8.73
C SER A 88 -14.55 -9.72 -8.11
N ASP A 89 -15.41 -10.49 -8.78
CA ASP A 89 -15.72 -11.86 -8.39
C ASP A 89 -14.51 -12.78 -8.51
N ALA A 90 -13.52 -12.40 -9.32
CA ALA A 90 -12.29 -13.16 -9.44
C ALA A 90 -11.53 -13.25 -8.11
N ALA A 91 -11.75 -12.30 -7.20
CA ALA A 91 -11.13 -12.28 -5.89
C ALA A 91 -12.08 -12.79 -4.77
N ALA A 92 -13.07 -13.60 -5.13
CA ALA A 92 -14.13 -14.02 -4.20
C ALA A 92 -13.63 -14.76 -2.97
N TRP A 93 -12.45 -15.38 -3.03
CA TRP A 93 -11.87 -16.11 -1.90
C TRP A 93 -10.93 -15.24 -1.05
N MET A 94 -10.76 -13.97 -1.40
CA MET A 94 -9.84 -13.06 -0.71
C MET A 94 -10.57 -12.15 0.26
N THR A 95 -10.26 -12.29 1.54
CA THR A 95 -10.69 -11.35 2.57
C THR A 95 -9.68 -11.37 3.72
N GLY A 96 -9.53 -10.27 4.41
CA GLY A 96 -8.60 -10.16 5.53
C GLY A 96 -7.14 -10.07 5.11
N SER A 97 -6.85 -9.82 3.85
CA SER A 97 -5.47 -9.74 3.35
C SER A 97 -4.96 -8.30 3.38
N ALA A 98 -3.68 -8.17 3.69
CA ALA A 98 -2.94 -6.91 3.52
C ALA A 98 -1.90 -7.15 2.43
N ILE A 99 -2.10 -6.56 1.27
CA ILE A 99 -1.34 -6.89 0.07
C ILE A 99 -0.31 -5.80 -0.19
N ASP A 100 0.97 -6.19 -0.19
CA ASP A 100 2.06 -5.27 -0.48
C ASP A 100 2.14 -5.03 -1.98
N LEU A 101 2.23 -3.74 -2.35
CA LEU A 101 2.36 -3.32 -3.74
C LEU A 101 3.56 -2.37 -3.78
N THR A 102 4.74 -2.91 -3.99
CA THR A 102 5.98 -2.22 -3.63
C THR A 102 7.05 -2.20 -4.71
N GLY A 103 6.81 -2.83 -5.85
CA GLY A 103 7.87 -2.96 -6.86
C GLY A 103 9.08 -3.74 -6.36
N GLY A 104 8.90 -4.54 -5.31
CA GLY A 104 9.96 -5.34 -4.71
C GLY A 104 10.77 -4.61 -3.65
N ALA A 105 10.34 -3.40 -3.24
CA ALA A 105 11.06 -2.66 -2.20
C ALA A 105 11.13 -3.49 -0.91
N GLN A 106 12.25 -3.38 -0.22
CA GLN A 106 12.46 -4.11 1.03
C GLN A 106 11.43 -3.72 2.08
N GLN A 107 10.98 -4.72 2.78
CA GLN A 107 9.99 -4.57 3.84
C GLN A 107 10.60 -4.69 5.21
#